data_f0a5fda5b3809d81032cb124b0c5aa5b
#
_entry.id   f0a5fda5b3809d81032cb124b0c5aa5b
#
_cell.length_a   1.000
_cell.length_b   1.000
_cell.length_c   1.000
_cell.angle_alpha   90.00
_cell.angle_beta   90.00
_cell.angle_gamma   90.00
#
_symmetry.space_group_name_H-M   'P 1'
#
loop_
_entity.id
_entity.type
_entity.pdbx_description
1 polymer ?
#
loop_
_entity_poly.entity_id
_entity_poly.type
_entity_poly.pdbx_seq_one_letter_code
_entity_poly.pdbx_strand_id
1 'polypeptide(L)'
;LQGITNRKIPMLKFFMKDVLIWVPVIGLAWWALDMPFLKRYTEEKIKKNPSLRGKDVIEMKKSFGRFARYPVSIFSFAEGTRFTEAKRVSQDSPYDQLLRPKSGGIGLTLSTMPYIKKVLDFTIKYDSKYRTF
;
A
#
# COMPACT_ATOMS: atom_id res chain seq x y z
N LEU A 1 -8.07 -11.53 6.13
CA LEU A 1 -8.58 -10.54 7.10
C LEU A 1 -10.11 -10.44 7.03
N GLN A 2 -10.71 -10.20 5.86
CA GLN A 2 -12.17 -10.07 5.74
C GLN A 2 -12.95 -11.31 6.20
N GLY A 3 -12.43 -12.50 5.97
CA GLY A 3 -13.00 -13.76 6.48
C GLY A 3 -12.92 -13.85 8.01
N ILE A 4 -11.76 -13.50 8.57
CA ILE A 4 -11.51 -13.52 10.03
C ILE A 4 -12.41 -12.53 10.77
N THR A 5 -12.64 -11.37 10.20
CA THR A 5 -13.47 -10.31 10.81
C THR A 5 -14.96 -10.51 10.55
N ASN A 6 -15.36 -11.64 9.93
CA ASN A 6 -16.75 -11.95 9.60
C ASN A 6 -17.46 -10.81 8.85
N ARG A 7 -16.75 -10.21 7.90
CA ARG A 7 -17.21 -9.05 7.09
C ARG A 7 -17.59 -7.79 7.91
N LYS A 8 -17.19 -7.70 9.17
CA LYS A 8 -17.45 -6.53 10.02
C LYS A 8 -16.61 -5.31 9.65
N ILE A 9 -15.54 -5.49 8.89
CA ILE A 9 -14.75 -4.38 8.35
C ILE A 9 -15.18 -4.07 6.92
N PRO A 10 -15.14 -2.80 6.52
CA PRO A 10 -15.40 -2.39 5.14
C PRO A 10 -14.45 -3.06 4.14
N MET A 11 -14.81 -3.02 2.86
CA MET A 11 -14.02 -3.62 1.79
C MET A 11 -12.57 -3.12 1.82
N LEU A 12 -11.63 -4.07 1.82
CA LEU A 12 -10.21 -3.77 1.80
C LEU A 12 -9.78 -3.21 0.45
N LYS A 13 -9.10 -2.08 0.48
CA LYS A 13 -8.45 -1.46 -0.67
C LYS A 13 -6.94 -1.55 -0.50
N PHE A 14 -6.26 -2.02 -1.53
CA PHE A 14 -4.81 -2.14 -1.57
C PHE A 14 -4.22 -1.10 -2.51
N PHE A 15 -3.04 -0.61 -2.18
CA PHE A 15 -2.29 0.19 -3.12
C PHE A 15 -1.73 -0.69 -4.24
N MET A 16 -2.14 -0.41 -5.46
CA MET A 16 -1.71 -1.14 -6.65
C MET A 16 -0.71 -0.30 -7.45
N LYS A 17 0.27 -0.97 -8.07
CA LYS A 17 1.12 -0.30 -9.06
C LYS A 17 0.30 0.00 -10.31
N ASP A 18 0.49 1.17 -10.91
CA ASP A 18 -0.22 1.60 -12.12
C ASP A 18 -0.08 0.63 -13.29
N VAL A 19 1.07 -0.04 -13.43
CA VAL A 19 1.30 -1.03 -14.49
C VAL A 19 0.35 -2.23 -14.42
N LEU A 20 -0.23 -2.52 -13.26
CA LEU A 20 -1.14 -3.66 -13.08
C LEU A 20 -2.50 -3.46 -13.75
N ILE A 21 -2.88 -2.24 -14.11
CA ILE A 21 -4.11 -1.96 -14.84
C ILE A 21 -4.07 -2.57 -16.25
N TRP A 22 -2.87 -2.73 -16.82
CA TRP A 22 -2.67 -3.26 -18.16
C TRP A 22 -2.65 -4.80 -18.23
N VAL A 23 -2.73 -5.49 -17.09
CA VAL A 23 -2.85 -6.95 -17.06
C VAL A 23 -4.27 -7.32 -17.49
N PRO A 24 -4.45 -8.07 -18.60
CA PRO A 24 -5.76 -8.44 -19.10
C PRO A 24 -6.60 -9.11 -18.01
N VAL A 25 -7.92 -8.89 -18.00
CA VAL A 25 -8.89 -9.41 -17.02
C VAL A 25 -8.63 -8.92 -15.59
N ILE A 26 -7.42 -9.11 -15.06
CA ILE A 26 -7.05 -8.74 -13.68
C ILE A 26 -7.07 -7.22 -13.53
N GLY A 27 -6.50 -6.48 -14.48
CA GLY A 27 -6.50 -5.02 -14.45
C GLY A 27 -7.91 -4.45 -14.49
N LEU A 28 -8.79 -5.03 -15.32
CA LEU A 28 -10.20 -4.65 -15.38
C LEU A 28 -10.93 -4.95 -14.07
N ALA A 29 -10.65 -6.10 -13.44
CA ALA A 29 -11.23 -6.46 -12.15
C ALA A 29 -10.80 -5.47 -11.05
N TRP A 30 -9.52 -5.10 -10.99
CA TRP A 30 -9.03 -4.10 -10.05
C TRP A 30 -9.62 -2.72 -10.28
N TRP A 31 -9.80 -2.33 -11.54
CA TRP A 31 -10.46 -1.09 -11.91
C TRP A 31 -11.94 -1.10 -11.48
N ALA A 32 -12.66 -2.17 -11.77
CA ALA A 32 -14.07 -2.33 -11.38
C ALA A 32 -14.27 -2.33 -9.86
N LEU A 33 -13.29 -2.85 -9.11
CA LEU A 33 -13.27 -2.82 -7.66
C LEU A 33 -12.79 -1.46 -7.09
N ASP A 34 -12.56 -0.47 -7.93
CA ASP A 34 -12.10 0.88 -7.55
C ASP A 34 -10.85 0.83 -6.66
N MET A 35 -9.88 -0.02 -7.04
CA MET A 35 -8.60 -0.11 -6.34
C MET A 35 -7.74 1.12 -6.65
N PRO A 36 -7.08 1.74 -5.65
CA PRO A 36 -6.24 2.90 -5.88
C PRO A 36 -4.93 2.50 -6.58
N PHE A 37 -4.75 2.96 -7.81
CA PHE A 37 -3.49 2.82 -8.53
C PHE A 37 -2.56 3.98 -8.19
N LEU A 38 -1.36 3.67 -7.76
CA LEU A 38 -0.35 4.67 -7.40
C LEU A 38 0.76 4.70 -8.44
N LYS A 39 0.94 5.83 -9.06
CA LYS A 39 2.15 6.17 -9.80
C LYS A 39 3.20 6.63 -8.80
N ARG A 40 4.27 5.88 -8.65
CA ARG A 40 5.44 6.31 -7.89
C ARG A 40 6.50 6.79 -8.86
N TYR A 41 6.83 8.06 -8.76
CA TYR A 41 7.94 8.63 -9.52
C TYR A 41 9.23 8.40 -8.75
N THR A 42 10.22 7.79 -9.39
CA THR A 42 11.56 7.62 -8.81
C THR A 42 12.28 8.97 -8.76
N GLU A 43 13.21 9.11 -7.82
CA GLU A 43 14.06 10.32 -7.70
C GLU A 43 14.72 10.71 -9.03
N GLU A 44 15.16 9.74 -9.81
CA GLU A 44 15.76 9.97 -11.14
C GLU A 44 14.77 10.59 -12.13
N LYS A 45 13.50 10.12 -12.12
CA LYS A 45 12.45 10.70 -12.95
C LYS A 45 12.08 12.12 -12.51
N ILE A 46 12.07 12.36 -11.19
CA ILE A 46 11.83 13.70 -10.64
C ILE A 46 12.97 14.65 -10.97
N LYS A 47 14.25 14.18 -10.93
CA LYS A 47 15.40 14.98 -11.34
C LYS A 47 15.34 15.37 -12.82
N LYS A 48 14.92 14.44 -13.70
CA LYS A 48 14.75 14.71 -15.14
C LYS A 48 13.55 15.60 -15.43
N ASN A 49 12.50 15.53 -14.63
CA ASN A 49 11.30 16.35 -14.81
C ASN A 49 10.75 16.81 -13.44
N PRO A 50 11.21 17.98 -12.97
CA PRO A 50 10.81 18.53 -11.66
C PRO A 50 9.28 18.74 -11.52
N SER A 51 8.55 18.88 -12.63
CA SER A 51 7.08 19.03 -12.60
C SER A 51 6.33 17.79 -12.10
N LEU A 52 7.02 16.65 -11.98
CA LEU A 52 6.47 15.41 -11.43
C LEU A 52 6.43 15.40 -9.90
N ARG A 53 7.14 16.33 -9.26
CA ARG A 53 7.20 16.41 -7.80
C ARG A 53 5.83 16.72 -7.23
N GLY A 54 5.34 15.84 -6.38
CA GLY A 54 4.01 16.00 -5.74
C GLY A 54 2.80 15.62 -6.61
N LYS A 55 2.99 15.24 -7.88
CA LYS A 55 1.87 14.74 -8.71
C LYS A 55 1.27 13.46 -8.17
N ASP A 56 2.08 12.58 -7.61
CA ASP A 56 1.65 11.37 -6.91
C ASP A 56 0.69 11.70 -5.76
N VAL A 57 0.98 12.74 -4.98
CA VAL A 57 0.12 13.23 -3.89
C VAL A 57 -1.21 13.76 -4.44
N ILE A 58 -1.18 14.52 -5.53
CA ILE A 58 -2.38 15.09 -6.14
C ILE A 58 -3.28 13.99 -6.71
N GLU A 59 -2.69 13.03 -7.44
CA GLU A 59 -3.43 11.89 -8.01
C GLU A 59 -4.03 11.02 -6.89
N MET A 60 -3.30 10.84 -5.80
CA MET A 60 -3.78 10.10 -4.63
C MET A 60 -4.94 10.82 -3.94
N LYS A 61 -4.84 12.14 -3.72
CA LYS A 61 -5.95 12.95 -3.19
C LYS A 61 -7.21 12.81 -4.03
N LYS A 62 -7.08 12.84 -5.35
CA LYS A 62 -8.21 12.65 -6.28
C LYS A 62 -8.82 11.25 -6.16
N SER A 63 -8.00 10.21 -6.09
CA SER A 63 -8.47 8.83 -5.91
C SER A 63 -9.15 8.64 -4.57
N PHE A 64 -8.60 9.18 -3.50
CA PHE A 64 -9.13 9.04 -2.14
C PHE A 64 -10.35 9.91 -1.89
N GLY A 65 -10.55 11.00 -2.62
CA GLY A 65 -11.75 11.81 -2.54
C GLY A 65 -13.04 11.00 -2.81
N ARG A 66 -12.94 9.94 -3.62
CA ARG A 66 -14.06 9.01 -3.86
C ARG A 66 -14.39 8.17 -2.64
N PHE A 67 -13.38 7.80 -1.85
CA PHE A 67 -13.56 6.95 -0.66
C PHE A 67 -14.22 7.68 0.51
N ALA A 68 -14.32 8.99 0.47
CA ALA A 68 -15.09 9.75 1.45
C ALA A 68 -16.60 9.46 1.42
N ARG A 69 -17.08 8.88 0.31
CA ARG A 69 -18.52 8.65 0.06
C ARG A 69 -19.02 7.29 0.59
N TYR A 70 -18.11 6.36 0.87
CA TYR A 70 -18.47 5.03 1.35
C TYR A 70 -17.39 4.45 2.27
N PRO A 71 -17.76 3.55 3.19
CA PRO A 71 -16.81 2.96 4.12
C PRO A 71 -15.75 2.13 3.38
N VAL A 72 -14.48 2.40 3.65
CA VAL A 72 -13.35 1.63 3.12
C VAL A 72 -12.35 1.32 4.23
N SER A 73 -11.58 0.27 4.04
CA SER A 73 -10.40 -0.04 4.82
C SER A 73 -9.17 -0.03 3.92
N ILE A 74 -8.22 0.84 4.19
CA ILE A 74 -6.96 0.88 3.44
C ILE A 74 -5.99 -0.09 4.08
N PHE A 75 -5.45 -1.00 3.29
CA PHE A 75 -4.45 -1.95 3.73
C PHE A 75 -3.09 -1.62 3.13
N SER A 76 -2.08 -1.55 3.97
CA SER A 76 -0.71 -1.27 3.55
C SER A 76 0.26 -2.23 4.23
N PHE A 77 1.18 -2.79 3.45
CA PHE A 77 2.32 -3.51 4.01
C PHE A 77 3.40 -2.50 4.37
N ALA A 78 3.70 -2.37 5.66
CA ALA A 78 4.65 -1.38 6.16
C ALA A 78 6.06 -1.55 5.57
N GLU A 79 6.48 -2.78 5.31
CA GLU A 79 7.78 -3.09 4.69
C GLU A 79 7.85 -2.70 3.20
N GLY A 80 6.71 -2.63 2.51
CA GLY A 80 6.60 -2.23 1.10
C GLY A 80 7.17 -3.23 0.09
N THR A 81 7.74 -4.34 0.55
CA THR A 81 8.29 -5.45 -0.25
C THR A 81 8.34 -6.73 0.55
N ARG A 82 8.54 -7.86 -0.13
CA ARG A 82 8.74 -9.14 0.54
C ARG A 82 10.08 -9.17 1.26
N PHE A 83 10.09 -9.78 2.46
CA PHE A 83 11.31 -10.01 3.23
C PHE A 83 12.31 -10.87 2.44
N THR A 84 13.56 -10.49 2.47
CA THR A 84 14.73 -11.31 2.15
C THR A 84 15.88 -10.88 3.05
N GLU A 85 16.76 -11.80 3.39
CA GLU A 85 17.92 -11.51 4.25
C GLU A 85 18.81 -10.42 3.63
N ALA A 86 19.06 -10.49 2.32
CA ALA A 86 19.82 -9.47 1.61
C ALA A 86 19.23 -8.07 1.75
N LYS A 87 17.91 -7.94 1.72
CA LYS A 87 17.23 -6.64 1.92
C LYS A 87 17.30 -6.19 3.38
N ARG A 88 17.20 -7.12 4.33
CA ARG A 88 17.33 -6.82 5.75
C ARG A 88 18.68 -6.16 6.03
N VAL A 89 19.74 -6.80 5.56
CA VAL A 89 21.12 -6.29 5.71
C VAL A 89 21.29 -4.96 4.98
N SER A 90 20.84 -4.84 3.74
CA SER A 90 20.98 -3.61 2.94
C SER A 90 20.22 -2.41 3.51
N GLN A 91 19.15 -2.65 4.28
CA GLN A 91 18.35 -1.61 4.93
C GLN A 91 18.77 -1.34 6.37
N ASP A 92 19.79 -2.08 6.87
CA ASP A 92 20.20 -2.01 8.27
C ASP A 92 18.97 -2.10 9.20
N SER A 93 18.15 -3.16 8.99
CA SER A 93 16.94 -3.33 9.77
C SER A 93 17.27 -3.76 11.20
N PRO A 94 16.72 -3.11 12.22
CA PRO A 94 16.91 -3.51 13.62
C PRO A 94 16.15 -4.79 14.00
N TYR A 95 15.37 -5.34 13.07
CA TYR A 95 14.54 -6.52 13.30
C TYR A 95 15.16 -7.76 12.64
N ASP A 96 15.08 -8.92 13.29
CA ASP A 96 15.64 -10.17 12.76
C ASP A 96 14.83 -10.73 11.59
N GLN A 97 13.54 -10.53 11.58
CA GLN A 97 12.62 -11.14 10.61
C GLN A 97 11.70 -10.15 9.90
N LEU A 98 11.96 -8.87 10.02
CA LEU A 98 11.22 -7.81 9.38
C LEU A 98 12.18 -6.82 8.72
N LEU A 99 11.71 -6.23 7.62
CA LEU A 99 12.41 -5.10 7.01
C LEU A 99 12.08 -3.82 7.78
N ARG A 100 12.90 -2.81 7.60
CA ARG A 100 12.64 -1.48 8.16
C ARG A 100 11.31 -0.93 7.60
N PRO A 101 10.33 -0.58 8.46
CA PRO A 101 9.04 -0.10 7.99
C PRO A 101 9.16 1.25 7.29
N LYS A 102 8.37 1.43 6.25
CA LYS A 102 8.30 2.66 5.44
C LYS A 102 7.04 3.44 5.80
N SER A 103 7.21 4.59 6.41
CA SER A 103 6.12 5.45 6.86
C SER A 103 5.41 6.21 5.73
N GLY A 104 6.05 6.35 4.56
CA GLY A 104 5.56 7.21 3.47
C GLY A 104 4.13 6.88 3.00
N GLY A 105 3.79 5.59 2.85
CA GLY A 105 2.45 5.19 2.43
C GLY A 105 1.37 5.51 3.47
N ILE A 106 1.65 5.21 4.73
CA ILE A 106 0.73 5.46 5.85
C ILE A 106 0.60 6.97 6.07
N GLY A 107 1.72 7.69 6.13
CA GLY A 107 1.73 9.14 6.33
C GLY A 107 0.94 9.87 5.23
N LEU A 108 1.14 9.48 3.98
CA LEU A 108 0.40 10.04 2.86
C LEU A 108 -1.11 9.70 2.93
N THR A 109 -1.47 8.49 3.32
CA THR A 109 -2.86 8.08 3.51
C THR A 109 -3.53 8.93 4.59
N LEU A 110 -2.92 9.05 5.76
CA LEU A 110 -3.48 9.82 6.87
C LEU A 110 -3.59 11.33 6.55
N SER A 111 -2.62 11.88 5.83
CA SER A 111 -2.65 13.30 5.42
C SER A 111 -3.70 13.59 4.35
N THR A 112 -4.04 12.61 3.53
CA THR A 112 -5.02 12.77 2.44
C THR A 112 -6.44 12.34 2.80
N MET A 113 -6.59 11.55 3.87
CA MET A 113 -7.87 11.02 4.34
C MET A 113 -8.10 11.37 5.82
N PRO A 114 -8.38 12.63 6.15
CA PRO A 114 -8.53 13.09 7.54
C PRO A 114 -9.73 12.46 8.27
N TYR A 115 -10.62 11.81 7.54
CA TYR A 115 -11.77 11.08 8.09
C TYR A 115 -11.43 9.66 8.60
N ILE A 116 -10.21 9.18 8.44
CA ILE A 116 -9.76 7.92 9.05
C ILE A 116 -9.76 8.08 10.57
N LYS A 117 -10.55 7.26 11.25
CA LYS A 117 -10.73 7.30 12.71
C LYS A 117 -9.92 6.26 13.46
N LYS A 118 -9.52 5.17 12.78
CA LYS A 118 -8.84 4.03 13.41
C LYS A 118 -7.71 3.53 12.52
N VAL A 119 -6.60 3.21 13.13
CA VAL A 119 -5.47 2.49 12.54
C VAL A 119 -5.34 1.17 13.28
N LEU A 120 -5.32 0.08 12.53
CA LEU A 120 -5.12 -1.26 13.07
C LEU A 120 -3.75 -1.74 12.63
N ASP A 121 -2.92 -2.10 13.57
CA ASP A 121 -1.62 -2.73 13.31
C ASP A 121 -1.74 -4.25 13.49
N PHE A 122 -1.25 -4.98 12.48
CA PHE A 122 -1.26 -6.44 12.46
C PHE A 122 0.14 -6.96 12.23
N THR A 123 0.67 -7.66 13.19
CA THR A 123 1.92 -8.41 13.02
C THR A 123 1.58 -9.88 12.76
N ILE A 124 2.06 -10.41 11.64
CA ILE A 124 1.86 -11.81 11.26
C ILE A 124 3.13 -12.59 11.60
N LYS A 125 2.99 -13.53 12.52
CA LYS A 125 4.06 -14.50 12.84
C LYS A 125 3.73 -15.82 12.14
N TYR A 126 4.66 -16.30 11.32
CA TYR A 126 4.57 -17.62 10.71
C TYR A 126 5.32 -18.63 11.56
N ASP A 127 4.71 -19.81 11.77
CA ASP A 127 5.43 -20.92 12.39
C ASP A 127 6.53 -21.40 11.43
N SER A 128 7.75 -21.64 11.94
CA SER A 128 8.95 -21.91 11.14
C SER A 128 8.84 -23.11 10.21
N LYS A 129 7.86 -23.99 10.45
CA LYS A 129 7.59 -25.20 9.68
C LYS A 129 7.04 -24.97 8.26
N TYR A 130 6.54 -23.76 7.93
CA TYR A 130 5.78 -23.47 6.71
C TYR A 130 6.29 -22.25 5.93
N ARG A 131 7.60 -22.04 5.91
CA ARG A 131 8.23 -20.91 5.19
C ARG A 131 8.34 -21.10 3.67
N THR A 132 7.92 -22.23 3.12
CA THR A 132 7.92 -22.51 1.69
C THR A 132 6.51 -22.36 1.14
N PHE A 133 6.36 -21.38 0.25
CA PHE A 133 5.27 -21.31 -0.72
C PHE A 133 5.71 -22.04 -1.98
#